data_05c07e9ee0725f260305366ae02e11f2
#
_entry.id   05c07e9ee0725f260305366ae02e11f2
#
_cell.length_a   1.000
_cell.length_b   1.000
_cell.length_c   1.000
_cell.angle_alpha   90.00
_cell.angle_beta   90.00
_cell.angle_gamma   90.00
#
_symmetry.space_group_name_H-M   'P 1'
#
loop_
_entity.id
_entity.type
_entity.pdbx_description
1 polymer ?
#
loop_
_entity_poly.entity_id
_entity_poly.type
_entity_poly.pdbx_seq_one_letter_code
_entity_poly.pdbx_strand_id
1 'polypeptide(L)'
;MQKYDAIVIGAGHNGLTNAAYLAKAGLDVLVVEKNDYIGGAAVSRELYPDWKYSNCSYVCSLLRPEIMRDLQLPRHGLQVVPYGGGVTFMQNGDYYGNHADHERQYREIARHSKRDANAYDRYEADVMKQTRLIRPFLMRTPPDPTSLKPKDLKELALLASSFGSMGEEGLADTMRFWTMSIGDFLDEYFESDVIKAHLAGSGIIGTALGVYSPGTAYVLLHHYMGDVDGSVGAWGFARGGMGAVSNSLASSFQSFGGKIQRNAEVDQIIVKNGKAAGVALSNGDEIYANTVVSNLDP
;
A
#
# COMPACT_ATOMS: atom_id res chain seq x y z
N MET A 1 15.85 23.26 -26.58
CA MET A 1 15.03 22.16 -26.01
C MET A 1 14.85 22.41 -24.54
N GLN A 2 13.63 22.31 -24.06
CA GLN A 2 13.35 22.43 -22.62
C GLN A 2 13.93 21.20 -21.92
N LYS A 3 14.72 21.43 -20.87
CA LYS A 3 15.31 20.37 -20.07
C LYS A 3 14.76 20.44 -18.67
N TYR A 4 14.14 19.35 -18.20
CA TYR A 4 13.61 19.21 -16.87
C TYR A 4 14.70 18.81 -15.86
N ASP A 5 14.49 19.09 -14.58
CA ASP A 5 15.32 18.51 -13.52
C ASP A 5 15.06 17.02 -13.37
N ALA A 6 13.78 16.62 -13.44
CA ALA A 6 13.40 15.22 -13.40
C ALA A 6 12.25 14.89 -14.35
N ILE A 7 12.29 13.70 -14.94
CA ILE A 7 11.14 13.04 -15.59
C ILE A 7 10.76 11.83 -14.77
N VAL A 8 9.45 11.69 -14.47
CA VAL A 8 8.89 10.51 -13.85
C VAL A 8 8.04 9.77 -14.88
N ILE A 9 8.37 8.52 -15.15
CA ILE A 9 7.67 7.67 -16.10
C ILE A 9 6.56 6.94 -15.34
N GLY A 10 5.31 7.18 -15.76
CA GLY A 10 4.09 6.62 -15.18
C GLY A 10 3.45 7.52 -14.13
N ALA A 11 2.19 7.89 -14.37
CA ALA A 11 1.34 8.69 -13.46
C ALA A 11 0.49 7.82 -12.54
N GLY A 12 1.00 6.66 -12.11
CA GLY A 12 0.46 5.90 -11.01
C GLY A 12 0.62 6.64 -9.68
N HIS A 13 -0.11 6.24 -8.64
CA HIS A 13 -0.08 6.91 -7.32
C HIS A 13 1.32 7.01 -6.72
N ASN A 14 2.19 6.03 -6.90
CA ASN A 14 3.59 6.08 -6.43
C ASN A 14 4.43 7.09 -7.23
N GLY A 15 4.30 7.09 -8.58
CA GLY A 15 4.99 8.05 -9.45
C GLY A 15 4.56 9.48 -9.15
N LEU A 16 3.25 9.71 -8.97
CA LEU A 16 2.70 11.01 -8.59
C LEU A 16 3.19 11.47 -7.21
N THR A 17 3.29 10.55 -6.25
CA THR A 17 3.84 10.85 -4.92
C THR A 17 5.30 11.28 -5.03
N ASN A 18 6.13 10.52 -5.74
CA ASN A 18 7.54 10.86 -5.96
C ASN A 18 7.68 12.23 -6.65
N ALA A 19 6.94 12.43 -7.75
CA ALA A 19 6.94 13.68 -8.50
C ALA A 19 6.53 14.88 -7.64
N ALA A 20 5.50 14.71 -6.78
CA ALA A 20 5.03 15.77 -5.89
C ALA A 20 6.09 16.19 -4.85
N TYR A 21 6.83 15.24 -4.28
CA TYR A 21 7.93 15.58 -3.38
C TYR A 21 9.09 16.26 -4.09
N LEU A 22 9.42 15.84 -5.32
CA LEU A 22 10.47 16.50 -6.12
C LEU A 22 10.07 17.94 -6.49
N ALA A 23 8.82 18.16 -6.95
CA ALA A 23 8.32 19.50 -7.26
C ALA A 23 8.22 20.38 -6.02
N LYS A 24 7.76 19.83 -4.88
CA LYS A 24 7.76 20.53 -3.58
C LYS A 24 9.14 20.96 -3.14
N ALA A 25 10.19 20.21 -3.52
CA ALA A 25 11.59 20.59 -3.28
C ALA A 25 12.11 21.66 -4.27
N GLY A 26 11.29 22.16 -5.18
CA GLY A 26 11.62 23.23 -6.12
C GLY A 26 12.20 22.77 -7.46
N LEU A 27 12.12 21.47 -7.78
CA LEU A 27 12.58 20.95 -9.07
C LEU A 27 11.53 21.12 -10.17
N ASP A 28 11.96 21.40 -11.42
CA ASP A 28 11.08 21.35 -12.60
C ASP A 28 10.88 19.89 -13.02
N VAL A 29 9.67 19.37 -12.77
CA VAL A 29 9.35 17.95 -12.92
C VAL A 29 8.26 17.74 -13.95
N LEU A 30 8.51 16.80 -14.88
CA LEU A 30 7.51 16.28 -15.81
C LEU A 30 7.16 14.83 -15.46
N VAL A 31 5.87 14.55 -15.35
CA VAL A 31 5.34 13.18 -15.35
C VAL A 31 4.84 12.83 -16.74
N VAL A 32 5.26 11.70 -17.30
CA VAL A 32 4.79 11.18 -18.59
C VAL A 32 3.93 9.93 -18.34
N GLU A 33 2.75 9.87 -18.98
CA GLU A 33 1.78 8.77 -18.81
C GLU A 33 1.28 8.32 -20.19
N LYS A 34 1.29 7.00 -20.43
CA LYS A 34 0.86 6.44 -21.72
C LYS A 34 -0.63 6.58 -21.98
N ASN A 35 -1.45 6.49 -20.92
CA ASN A 35 -2.89 6.56 -21.04
C ASN A 35 -3.39 8.01 -21.12
N ASP A 36 -4.64 8.19 -21.50
CA ASP A 36 -5.37 9.45 -21.45
C ASP A 36 -5.86 9.81 -20.02
N TYR A 37 -5.66 8.91 -19.07
CA TYR A 37 -5.98 9.06 -17.65
C TYR A 37 -4.78 8.74 -16.76
N ILE A 38 -4.86 9.14 -15.49
CA ILE A 38 -3.83 8.92 -14.47
C ILE A 38 -4.33 7.95 -13.39
N GLY A 39 -3.42 7.43 -12.57
CA GLY A 39 -3.74 6.70 -11.34
C GLY A 39 -3.18 5.29 -11.26
N GLY A 40 -2.84 4.67 -12.38
CA GLY A 40 -2.35 3.30 -12.39
C GLY A 40 -3.36 2.33 -11.74
N ALA A 41 -2.96 1.62 -10.69
CA ALA A 41 -3.85 0.74 -9.93
C ALA A 41 -4.87 1.50 -9.04
N ALA A 42 -4.61 2.78 -8.71
CA ALA A 42 -5.52 3.64 -7.96
C ALA A 42 -6.29 4.56 -8.92
N VAL A 43 -7.14 3.97 -9.76
CA VAL A 43 -7.97 4.67 -10.75
C VAL A 43 -9.44 4.33 -10.56
N SER A 44 -10.31 5.31 -10.77
CA SER A 44 -11.76 5.12 -10.89
C SER A 44 -12.20 5.50 -12.29
N ARG A 45 -12.90 4.60 -12.96
CA ARG A 45 -13.37 4.78 -14.32
C ARG A 45 -14.89 4.65 -14.40
N GLU A 46 -15.49 5.42 -15.25
CA GLU A 46 -16.88 5.25 -15.65
C GLU A 46 -16.94 4.14 -16.70
N LEU A 47 -17.35 2.94 -16.27
CA LEU A 47 -17.47 1.76 -17.13
C LEU A 47 -18.90 1.58 -17.66
N TYR A 48 -19.85 2.23 -17.02
CA TYR A 48 -21.26 2.28 -17.40
C TYR A 48 -21.76 3.71 -17.13
N PRO A 49 -22.64 4.30 -17.93
CA PRO A 49 -23.13 5.66 -17.75
C PRO A 49 -23.56 5.92 -16.30
N ASP A 50 -23.04 6.97 -15.69
CA ASP A 50 -23.26 7.41 -14.31
C ASP A 50 -22.72 6.48 -13.22
N TRP A 51 -22.01 5.39 -13.58
CA TRP A 51 -21.41 4.44 -12.64
C TRP A 51 -19.88 4.45 -12.70
N LYS A 52 -19.26 4.87 -11.60
CA LYS A 52 -17.80 4.88 -11.46
C LYS A 52 -17.33 3.72 -10.58
N TYR A 53 -16.32 3.03 -11.05
CA TYR A 53 -15.74 1.87 -10.38
C TYR A 53 -14.24 2.07 -10.17
N SER A 54 -13.74 1.59 -9.04
CA SER A 54 -12.31 1.39 -8.84
C SER A 54 -11.93 0.05 -9.47
N ASN A 55 -11.04 0.09 -10.48
CA ASN A 55 -10.78 -1.09 -11.32
C ASN A 55 -9.92 -2.15 -10.62
N CYS A 56 -9.02 -1.72 -9.73
CA CYS A 56 -8.01 -2.57 -9.15
C CYS A 56 -7.95 -2.36 -7.63
N SER A 57 -7.38 -1.26 -7.17
CA SER A 57 -7.40 -0.92 -5.74
C SER A 57 -8.81 -0.52 -5.30
N TYR A 58 -9.28 -1.04 -4.17
CA TYR A 58 -10.68 -0.84 -3.71
C TYR A 58 -10.79 -0.12 -2.37
N VAL A 59 -9.76 -0.19 -1.51
CA VAL A 59 -9.74 0.47 -0.19
C VAL A 59 -8.44 1.25 0.01
N CYS A 60 -8.51 2.28 0.83
CA CYS A 60 -7.40 3.08 1.27
C CYS A 60 -7.09 2.76 2.74
N SER A 61 -5.89 2.24 3.00
CA SER A 61 -5.42 1.99 4.37
C SER A 61 -3.93 2.30 4.52
N LEU A 62 -3.10 1.92 3.54
CA LEU A 62 -1.63 2.03 3.62
C LEU A 62 -1.08 3.39 3.18
N LEU A 63 -1.91 4.29 2.63
CA LEU A 63 -1.47 5.66 2.35
C LEU A 63 -1.09 6.35 3.65
N ARG A 64 0.19 6.63 3.79
CA ARG A 64 0.76 7.13 5.04
C ARG A 64 0.23 8.51 5.39
N PRO A 65 -0.17 8.75 6.68
CA PRO A 65 -0.61 10.06 7.15
C PRO A 65 0.42 11.17 6.90
N GLU A 66 1.71 10.84 6.95
CA GLU A 66 2.80 11.76 6.66
C GLU A 66 2.71 12.28 5.22
N ILE A 67 2.47 11.40 4.25
CA ILE A 67 2.30 11.78 2.84
C ILE A 67 1.06 12.66 2.66
N MET A 68 -0.06 12.27 3.29
CA MET A 68 -1.30 13.04 3.24
C MET A 68 -1.11 14.47 3.77
N ARG A 69 -0.40 14.60 4.90
CA ARG A 69 -0.08 15.89 5.51
C ARG A 69 0.90 16.70 4.67
N ASP A 70 2.02 16.09 4.28
CA ASP A 70 3.12 16.77 3.60
C ASP A 70 2.72 17.30 2.23
N LEU A 71 1.89 16.54 1.51
CA LEU A 71 1.35 16.92 0.20
C LEU A 71 -0.03 17.58 0.30
N GLN A 72 -0.55 17.83 1.52
CA GLN A 72 -1.80 18.52 1.79
C GLN A 72 -3.00 17.91 1.04
N LEU A 73 -3.04 16.58 0.88
CA LEU A 73 -4.02 15.88 0.03
C LEU A 73 -5.48 16.21 0.35
N PRO A 74 -5.89 16.45 1.62
CA PRO A 74 -7.25 16.91 1.92
C PRO A 74 -7.60 18.26 1.26
N ARG A 75 -6.65 19.18 1.13
CA ARG A 75 -6.85 20.46 0.41
C ARG A 75 -7.02 20.25 -1.10
N HIS A 76 -6.53 19.13 -1.60
CA HIS A 76 -6.67 18.69 -2.99
C HIS A 76 -7.84 17.72 -3.20
N GLY A 77 -8.78 17.67 -2.24
CA GLY A 77 -10.05 16.96 -2.35
C GLY A 77 -10.03 15.52 -1.87
N LEU A 78 -8.92 15.00 -1.30
CA LEU A 78 -8.93 13.65 -0.73
C LEU A 78 -9.74 13.63 0.57
N GLN A 79 -10.76 12.79 0.57
CA GLN A 79 -11.53 12.43 1.75
C GLN A 79 -11.62 10.92 1.85
N VAL A 80 -11.09 10.35 2.93
CA VAL A 80 -11.18 8.92 3.23
C VAL A 80 -12.26 8.71 4.28
N VAL A 81 -13.25 7.88 3.98
CA VAL A 81 -14.34 7.55 4.89
C VAL A 81 -14.02 6.20 5.53
N PRO A 82 -13.96 6.11 6.87
CA PRO A 82 -13.70 4.85 7.54
C PRO A 82 -14.69 3.76 7.14
N TYR A 83 -14.17 2.56 6.98
CA TYR A 83 -14.92 1.37 6.64
C TYR A 83 -15.44 0.69 7.91
N GLY A 84 -16.74 0.50 8.02
CA GLY A 84 -17.38 0.04 9.25
C GLY A 84 -17.53 -1.49 9.39
N GLY A 85 -17.14 -2.25 8.38
CA GLY A 85 -17.25 -3.71 8.37
C GLY A 85 -17.61 -4.28 7.00
N GLY A 86 -17.56 -5.59 6.87
CA GLY A 86 -17.85 -6.32 5.64
C GLY A 86 -18.72 -7.55 5.89
N VAL A 87 -19.19 -8.15 4.81
CA VAL A 87 -20.00 -9.37 4.84
C VAL A 87 -19.42 -10.40 3.88
N THR A 88 -19.25 -11.62 4.38
CA THR A 88 -18.90 -12.79 3.57
C THR A 88 -20.14 -13.68 3.46
N PHE A 89 -20.66 -13.84 2.25
CA PHE A 89 -21.80 -14.71 1.97
C PHE A 89 -21.38 -16.16 1.79
N MET A 90 -22.18 -17.09 2.27
CA MET A 90 -21.94 -18.53 2.18
C MET A 90 -22.91 -19.19 1.19
N GLN A 91 -22.49 -20.33 0.66
CA GLN A 91 -23.32 -21.09 -0.31
C GLN A 91 -24.64 -21.58 0.26
N ASN A 92 -24.72 -21.82 1.58
CA ASN A 92 -25.92 -22.26 2.28
C ASN A 92 -26.94 -21.13 2.57
N GLY A 93 -26.64 -19.90 2.10
CA GLY A 93 -27.49 -18.72 2.33
C GLY A 93 -27.23 -18.00 3.66
N ASP A 94 -26.33 -18.50 4.50
CA ASP A 94 -25.86 -17.81 5.70
C ASP A 94 -24.77 -16.78 5.34
N TYR A 95 -24.30 -16.02 6.31
CA TYR A 95 -23.27 -15.00 6.16
C TYR A 95 -22.39 -14.89 7.41
N TYR A 96 -21.24 -14.30 7.26
CA TYR A 96 -20.42 -13.78 8.35
C TYR A 96 -20.24 -12.27 8.17
N GLY A 97 -20.60 -11.50 9.19
CA GLY A 97 -20.42 -10.05 9.24
C GLY A 97 -19.19 -9.66 10.05
N ASN A 98 -18.28 -8.89 9.46
CA ASN A 98 -17.15 -8.31 10.18
C ASN A 98 -17.56 -6.93 10.71
N HIS A 99 -17.35 -6.67 12.00
CA HIS A 99 -17.78 -5.46 12.69
C HIS A 99 -16.61 -4.77 13.40
N ALA A 100 -16.57 -3.43 13.34
CA ALA A 100 -15.63 -2.64 14.12
C ALA A 100 -15.97 -2.59 15.62
N ASP A 101 -17.22 -2.82 15.98
CA ASP A 101 -17.68 -2.91 17.37
C ASP A 101 -17.36 -4.28 17.96
N HIS A 102 -16.56 -4.31 19.03
CA HIS A 102 -16.06 -5.55 19.65
C HIS A 102 -17.18 -6.49 20.13
N GLU A 103 -18.23 -5.96 20.75
CA GLU A 103 -19.35 -6.76 21.22
C GLU A 103 -20.15 -7.40 20.08
N ARG A 104 -20.32 -6.67 19.00
CA ARG A 104 -20.98 -7.19 17.79
C ARG A 104 -20.10 -8.22 17.10
N GLN A 105 -18.80 -7.96 17.01
CA GLN A 105 -17.81 -8.89 16.46
C GLN A 105 -17.82 -10.21 17.24
N TYR A 106 -17.73 -10.14 18.57
CA TYR A 106 -17.78 -11.32 19.42
C TYR A 106 -19.06 -12.14 19.18
N ARG A 107 -20.24 -11.48 19.18
CA ARG A 107 -21.53 -12.16 18.95
C ARG A 107 -21.62 -12.79 17.56
N GLU A 108 -21.09 -12.13 16.55
CA GLU A 108 -21.10 -12.66 15.19
C GLU A 108 -20.20 -13.89 15.06
N ILE A 109 -18.99 -13.87 15.61
CA ILE A 109 -18.12 -15.04 15.65
C ILE A 109 -18.75 -16.16 16.46
N ALA A 110 -19.32 -15.86 17.64
CA ALA A 110 -19.95 -16.83 18.52
C ALA A 110 -21.16 -17.55 17.89
N ARG A 111 -21.78 -16.97 16.88
CA ARG A 111 -22.83 -17.57 16.07
C ARG A 111 -22.32 -18.79 15.29
N HIS A 112 -21.04 -18.78 14.92
CA HIS A 112 -20.37 -19.89 14.22
C HIS A 112 -19.58 -20.79 15.16
N SER A 113 -18.81 -20.19 16.10
CA SER A 113 -18.05 -20.90 17.15
C SER A 113 -17.81 -20.01 18.36
N LYS A 114 -18.26 -20.45 19.54
CA LYS A 114 -17.93 -19.77 20.81
C LYS A 114 -16.45 -19.86 21.17
N ARG A 115 -15.79 -20.95 20.77
CA ARG A 115 -14.36 -21.14 20.99
C ARG A 115 -13.60 -20.08 20.22
N ASP A 116 -13.94 -19.87 18.96
CA ASP A 116 -13.33 -18.89 18.09
C ASP A 116 -13.55 -17.46 18.57
N ALA A 117 -14.77 -17.15 19.04
CA ALA A 117 -15.07 -15.85 19.64
C ALA A 117 -14.18 -15.56 20.87
N ASN A 118 -13.91 -16.55 21.70
CA ASN A 118 -13.01 -16.42 22.85
C ASN A 118 -11.53 -16.32 22.45
N ALA A 119 -11.15 -16.84 21.30
CA ALA A 119 -9.77 -16.80 20.79
C ALA A 119 -9.46 -15.53 20.01
N TYR A 120 -10.47 -14.80 19.55
CA TYR A 120 -10.30 -13.68 18.61
C TYR A 120 -9.44 -12.56 19.15
N ASP A 121 -9.60 -12.17 20.41
CA ASP A 121 -8.78 -11.11 21.04
C ASP A 121 -7.30 -11.48 21.09
N ARG A 122 -6.99 -12.76 21.34
CA ARG A 122 -5.61 -13.24 21.32
C ARG A 122 -5.03 -13.18 19.90
N TYR A 123 -5.79 -13.60 18.90
CA TYR A 123 -5.41 -13.48 17.49
C TYR A 123 -5.10 -12.02 17.12
N GLU A 124 -6.01 -11.07 17.43
CA GLU A 124 -5.79 -9.66 17.17
C GLU A 124 -4.55 -9.11 17.87
N ALA A 125 -4.34 -9.47 19.15
CA ALA A 125 -3.18 -9.04 19.90
C ALA A 125 -1.85 -9.50 19.27
N ASP A 126 -1.81 -10.75 18.79
CA ASP A 126 -0.61 -11.31 18.17
C ASP A 126 -0.35 -10.68 16.78
N VAL A 127 -1.38 -10.46 15.95
CA VAL A 127 -1.25 -9.71 14.69
C VAL A 127 -0.80 -8.27 14.95
N MET A 128 -1.37 -7.59 15.94
CA MET A 128 -0.98 -6.22 16.29
C MET A 128 0.43 -6.12 16.85
N LYS A 129 0.92 -7.15 17.54
CA LYS A 129 2.33 -7.24 17.96
C LYS A 129 3.27 -7.20 16.76
N GLN A 130 3.00 -8.00 15.72
CA GLN A 130 3.78 -8.01 14.48
C GLN A 130 3.65 -6.68 13.70
N THR A 131 2.45 -6.13 13.64
CA THR A 131 2.18 -4.82 13.01
C THR A 131 3.01 -3.71 13.64
N ARG A 132 3.06 -3.63 14.97
CA ARG A 132 3.85 -2.63 15.70
C ARG A 132 5.35 -2.76 15.45
N LEU A 133 5.83 -3.97 15.22
CA LEU A 133 7.23 -4.20 14.88
C LEU A 133 7.59 -3.65 13.48
N ILE A 134 6.76 -3.92 12.48
CA ILE A 134 7.06 -3.59 11.08
C ILE A 134 6.72 -2.14 10.73
N ARG A 135 5.64 -1.60 11.27
CA ARG A 135 5.12 -0.28 10.90
C ARG A 135 6.16 0.86 10.93
N PRO A 136 7.09 0.95 11.90
CA PRO A 136 8.13 1.99 11.93
C PRO A 136 9.09 1.93 10.72
N PHE A 137 9.22 0.79 10.06
CA PHE A 137 10.14 0.61 8.93
C PHE A 137 9.53 1.05 7.60
N LEU A 138 8.20 1.22 7.50
CA LEU A 138 7.52 1.60 6.26
C LEU A 138 7.98 2.95 5.67
N MET A 139 8.46 3.86 6.51
CA MET A 139 8.95 5.20 6.11
C MET A 139 10.46 5.31 6.15
N ARG A 140 11.19 4.21 6.31
CA ARG A 140 12.66 4.19 6.37
C ARG A 140 13.26 3.66 5.09
N THR A 141 14.41 4.18 4.72
CA THR A 141 15.19 3.62 3.62
C THR A 141 15.87 2.34 4.12
N PRO A 142 15.68 1.19 3.46
CA PRO A 142 16.39 -0.03 3.81
C PRO A 142 17.90 0.21 3.80
N PRO A 143 18.65 -0.22 4.83
CA PRO A 143 20.09 -0.13 4.84
C PRO A 143 20.72 -1.13 3.84
N ASP A 144 21.84 -0.74 3.25
CA ASP A 144 22.70 -1.68 2.55
C ASP A 144 23.53 -2.48 3.60
N PRO A 145 23.32 -3.80 3.75
CA PRO A 145 24.01 -4.59 4.75
C PRO A 145 25.52 -4.76 4.47
N THR A 146 25.95 -4.45 3.27
CA THR A 146 27.37 -4.52 2.86
C THR A 146 28.09 -3.18 2.96
N SER A 147 27.35 -2.10 3.25
CA SER A 147 27.87 -0.74 3.29
C SER A 147 28.45 -0.38 4.68
N LEU A 148 29.61 0.25 4.68
CA LEU A 148 30.20 0.83 5.89
C LEU A 148 29.86 2.32 6.08
N LYS A 149 28.93 2.87 5.28
CA LYS A 149 28.52 4.27 5.39
C LYS A 149 27.78 4.52 6.71
N PRO A 150 28.04 5.64 7.42
CA PRO A 150 27.42 5.92 8.72
C PRO A 150 25.89 5.83 8.71
N LYS A 151 25.23 6.24 7.62
CA LYS A 151 23.79 6.14 7.48
C LYS A 151 23.29 4.69 7.50
N ASP A 152 23.97 3.79 6.78
CA ASP A 152 23.58 2.39 6.69
C ASP A 152 23.85 1.66 8.01
N LEU A 153 25.02 1.94 8.64
CA LEU A 153 25.36 1.41 9.97
C LEU A 153 24.36 1.84 11.04
N LYS A 154 23.90 3.10 11.00
CA LYS A 154 22.86 3.60 11.92
C LYS A 154 21.55 2.84 11.74
N GLU A 155 21.09 2.65 10.50
CA GLU A 155 19.85 1.91 10.22
C GLU A 155 19.97 0.43 10.61
N LEU A 156 21.12 -0.21 10.35
CA LEU A 156 21.40 -1.58 10.80
C LEU A 156 21.38 -1.70 12.31
N ALA A 157 21.98 -0.75 13.04
CA ALA A 157 21.98 -0.73 14.50
C ALA A 157 20.54 -0.57 15.07
N LEU A 158 19.71 0.26 14.44
CA LEU A 158 18.31 0.41 14.83
C LEU A 158 17.50 -0.86 14.57
N LEU A 159 17.71 -1.52 13.43
CA LEU A 159 17.12 -2.83 13.15
C LEU A 159 17.55 -3.86 14.20
N ALA A 160 18.85 -4.00 14.44
CA ALA A 160 19.39 -4.91 15.44
C ALA A 160 18.82 -4.64 16.83
N SER A 161 18.72 -3.37 17.24
CA SER A 161 18.10 -2.97 18.51
C SER A 161 16.61 -3.35 18.58
N SER A 162 15.85 -3.14 17.50
CA SER A 162 14.43 -3.47 17.46
C SER A 162 14.20 -4.99 17.59
N PHE A 163 14.96 -5.79 16.87
CA PHE A 163 14.87 -7.25 16.96
C PHE A 163 15.45 -7.77 18.28
N GLY A 164 16.59 -7.22 18.74
CA GLY A 164 17.24 -7.62 19.99
C GLY A 164 16.38 -7.35 21.23
N SER A 165 15.56 -6.29 21.20
CA SER A 165 14.65 -5.98 22.31
C SER A 165 13.51 -6.97 22.51
N MET A 166 13.27 -7.87 21.53
CA MET A 166 12.20 -8.88 21.59
C MET A 166 12.58 -10.12 22.41
N GLY A 167 13.86 -10.31 22.69
CA GLY A 167 14.39 -11.55 23.28
C GLY A 167 14.34 -12.74 22.31
N GLU A 168 14.82 -13.88 22.75
CA GLU A 168 14.92 -15.08 21.91
C GLU A 168 13.55 -15.62 21.49
N GLU A 169 12.61 -15.69 22.45
CA GLU A 169 11.24 -16.17 22.20
C GLU A 169 10.49 -15.26 21.22
N GLY A 170 10.53 -13.94 21.43
CA GLY A 170 9.87 -12.99 20.54
C GLY A 170 10.46 -12.98 19.14
N LEU A 171 11.78 -13.20 19.00
CA LEU A 171 12.42 -13.32 17.69
C LEU A 171 11.98 -14.61 16.98
N ALA A 172 11.96 -15.75 17.71
CA ALA A 172 11.51 -17.03 17.17
C ALA A 172 10.05 -16.96 16.71
N ASP A 173 9.14 -16.38 17.50
CA ASP A 173 7.74 -16.17 17.16
C ASP A 173 7.59 -15.32 15.90
N THR A 174 8.38 -14.25 15.79
CA THR A 174 8.34 -13.36 14.63
C THR A 174 8.82 -14.07 13.37
N MET A 175 9.94 -14.79 13.44
CA MET A 175 10.45 -15.56 12.31
C MET A 175 9.45 -16.64 11.88
N ARG A 176 8.85 -17.33 12.85
CA ARG A 176 7.81 -18.33 12.59
C ARG A 176 6.61 -17.69 11.87
N PHE A 177 6.06 -16.60 12.40
CA PHE A 177 4.94 -15.89 11.80
C PHE A 177 5.24 -15.42 10.36
N TRP A 178 6.44 -14.89 10.10
CA TRP A 178 6.78 -14.38 8.77
C TRP A 178 6.99 -15.46 7.72
N THR A 179 7.31 -16.66 8.14
CA THR A 179 7.60 -17.79 7.24
C THR A 179 6.45 -18.78 7.11
N MET A 180 5.51 -18.80 8.06
CA MET A 180 4.37 -19.73 8.01
C MET A 180 3.28 -19.29 7.03
N SER A 181 2.38 -20.21 6.71
CA SER A 181 1.20 -19.93 5.92
C SER A 181 0.12 -19.22 6.76
N ILE A 182 -0.77 -18.47 6.10
CA ILE A 182 -1.92 -17.89 6.79
C ILE A 182 -2.88 -18.96 7.31
N GLY A 183 -3.02 -20.08 6.57
CA GLY A 183 -3.84 -21.21 6.99
C GLY A 183 -3.34 -21.80 8.30
N ASP A 184 -2.05 -22.16 8.38
CA ASP A 184 -1.44 -22.70 9.60
C ASP A 184 -1.53 -21.71 10.77
N PHE A 185 -1.33 -20.42 10.50
CA PHE A 185 -1.47 -19.38 11.53
C PHE A 185 -2.89 -19.30 12.08
N LEU A 186 -3.90 -19.33 11.23
CA LEU A 186 -5.30 -19.28 11.66
C LEU A 186 -5.75 -20.55 12.37
N ASP A 187 -5.22 -21.72 12.02
CA ASP A 187 -5.51 -23.00 12.66
C ASP A 187 -5.06 -23.04 14.14
N GLU A 188 -4.13 -22.17 14.55
CA GLU A 188 -3.72 -22.05 15.96
C GLU A 188 -4.78 -21.39 16.85
N TYR A 189 -5.72 -20.64 16.27
CA TYR A 189 -6.74 -19.88 16.98
C TYR A 189 -8.15 -20.43 16.75
N PHE A 190 -8.48 -20.78 15.52
CA PHE A 190 -9.85 -20.98 15.06
C PHE A 190 -10.11 -22.40 14.57
N GLU A 191 -11.30 -22.91 14.89
CA GLU A 191 -11.82 -24.18 14.38
C GLU A 191 -12.81 -24.01 13.22
N SER A 192 -13.52 -22.87 13.18
CA SER A 192 -14.52 -22.59 12.16
C SER A 192 -13.89 -22.23 10.81
N ASP A 193 -14.19 -23.01 9.78
CA ASP A 193 -13.75 -22.71 8.42
C ASP A 193 -14.31 -21.39 7.89
N VAL A 194 -15.46 -20.95 8.41
CA VAL A 194 -16.07 -19.66 8.05
C VAL A 194 -15.16 -18.50 8.48
N ILE A 195 -14.72 -18.52 9.74
CA ILE A 195 -13.85 -17.46 10.29
C ILE A 195 -12.49 -17.51 9.62
N LYS A 196 -11.92 -18.72 9.48
CA LYS A 196 -10.62 -18.90 8.79
C LYS A 196 -10.68 -18.42 7.34
N ALA A 197 -11.71 -18.76 6.58
CA ALA A 197 -11.84 -18.35 5.18
C ALA A 197 -11.96 -16.82 5.03
N HIS A 198 -12.71 -16.16 5.92
CA HIS A 198 -12.82 -14.71 5.92
C HIS A 198 -11.45 -14.04 6.18
N LEU A 199 -10.76 -14.46 7.23
CA LEU A 199 -9.48 -13.86 7.63
C LEU A 199 -8.33 -14.20 6.67
N ALA A 200 -8.32 -15.42 6.12
CA ALA A 200 -7.30 -15.89 5.19
C ALA A 200 -7.25 -15.06 3.89
N GLY A 201 -8.39 -14.48 3.47
CA GLY A 201 -8.43 -13.59 2.32
C GLY A 201 -7.37 -12.49 2.37
N SER A 202 -7.14 -11.90 3.55
CA SER A 202 -6.14 -10.86 3.76
C SER A 202 -4.68 -11.36 3.63
N GLY A 203 -4.43 -12.67 3.74
CA GLY A 203 -3.10 -13.28 3.59
C GLY A 203 -2.73 -13.59 2.14
N ILE A 204 -3.67 -13.53 1.19
CA ILE A 204 -3.42 -13.89 -0.21
C ILE A 204 -3.72 -12.77 -1.21
N ILE A 205 -4.29 -11.65 -0.76
CA ILE A 205 -4.57 -10.50 -1.64
C ILE A 205 -3.28 -9.97 -2.24
N GLY A 206 -3.26 -9.81 -3.56
CA GLY A 206 -2.11 -9.30 -4.31
C GLY A 206 -0.96 -10.29 -4.50
N THR A 207 -1.19 -11.57 -4.21
CA THR A 207 -0.22 -12.65 -4.45
C THR A 207 -0.79 -13.71 -5.41
N ALA A 208 0.09 -14.52 -6.00
CA ALA A 208 -0.29 -15.73 -6.72
C ALA A 208 -0.20 -17.00 -5.84
N LEU A 209 -0.27 -16.82 -4.51
CA LEU A 209 -0.10 -17.87 -3.52
C LEU A 209 -1.44 -18.34 -2.97
N GLY A 210 -1.51 -19.59 -2.51
CA GLY A 210 -2.65 -20.13 -1.78
C GLY A 210 -2.51 -19.94 -0.28
N VAL A 211 -3.60 -20.16 0.46
CA VAL A 211 -3.67 -19.94 1.92
C VAL A 211 -2.69 -20.78 2.73
N TYR A 212 -2.24 -21.92 2.21
CA TYR A 212 -1.23 -22.80 2.83
C TYR A 212 0.19 -22.62 2.22
N SER A 213 0.40 -21.59 1.40
CA SER A 213 1.74 -21.28 0.91
C SER A 213 2.56 -20.54 2.00
N PRO A 214 3.85 -20.91 2.19
CA PRO A 214 4.71 -20.23 3.15
C PRO A 214 4.80 -18.72 2.92
N GLY A 215 4.89 -17.96 4.01
CA GLY A 215 5.00 -16.48 3.99
C GLY A 215 3.67 -15.74 3.86
N THR A 216 2.54 -16.42 3.65
CA THR A 216 1.24 -15.75 3.49
C THR A 216 0.70 -15.16 4.80
N ALA A 217 1.17 -15.64 5.98
CA ALA A 217 0.88 -14.98 7.25
C ALA A 217 1.50 -13.56 7.33
N TYR A 218 2.68 -13.35 6.75
CA TYR A 218 3.28 -12.01 6.64
C TYR A 218 2.46 -11.07 5.74
N VAL A 219 1.88 -11.60 4.65
CA VAL A 219 1.03 -10.80 3.73
C VAL A 219 -0.17 -10.20 4.47
N LEU A 220 -0.73 -10.91 5.45
CA LEU A 220 -1.81 -10.42 6.30
C LEU A 220 -1.50 -9.05 6.93
N LEU A 221 -0.23 -8.80 7.31
CA LEU A 221 0.16 -7.55 7.97
C LEU A 221 -0.11 -6.31 7.13
N HIS A 222 -0.07 -6.41 5.79
CA HIS A 222 -0.39 -5.29 4.91
C HIS A 222 -1.79 -4.72 5.16
N HIS A 223 -2.71 -5.54 5.66
CA HIS A 223 -4.07 -5.13 5.99
C HIS A 223 -4.23 -4.55 7.40
N TYR A 224 -3.23 -4.77 8.27
CA TYR A 224 -3.23 -4.30 9.66
C TYR A 224 -2.24 -3.15 9.92
N MET A 225 -1.35 -2.83 8.96
CA MET A 225 -0.37 -1.74 9.10
C MET A 225 -0.90 -0.37 8.71
N GLY A 226 -2.09 -0.30 8.10
CA GLY A 226 -2.70 0.94 7.66
C GLY A 226 -3.11 1.86 8.80
N ASP A 227 -3.53 3.06 8.43
CA ASP A 227 -4.00 4.07 9.36
C ASP A 227 -5.05 4.95 8.66
N VAL A 228 -6.23 5.01 9.24
CA VAL A 228 -7.28 5.93 8.80
C VAL A 228 -7.74 6.73 10.02
N ASP A 229 -7.56 8.04 9.99
CA ASP A 229 -7.90 8.97 11.08
C ASP A 229 -7.30 8.58 12.44
N GLY A 230 -6.07 8.05 12.45
CA GLY A 230 -5.36 7.63 13.66
C GLY A 230 -5.73 6.23 14.16
N SER A 231 -6.67 5.56 13.53
CA SER A 231 -7.03 4.15 13.83
C SER A 231 -6.11 3.21 13.06
N VAL A 232 -5.19 2.56 13.78
CA VAL A 232 -4.26 1.59 13.21
C VAL A 232 -5.00 0.32 12.80
N GLY A 233 -4.74 -0.18 11.59
CA GLY A 233 -5.43 -1.32 11.01
C GLY A 233 -6.78 -0.99 10.37
N ALA A 234 -7.27 0.24 10.52
CA ALA A 234 -8.51 0.66 9.90
C ALA A 234 -8.37 0.80 8.37
N TRP A 235 -9.48 0.51 7.70
CA TRP A 235 -9.63 0.69 6.27
C TRP A 235 -10.62 1.81 5.97
N GLY A 236 -10.50 2.41 4.80
CA GLY A 236 -11.43 3.44 4.37
C GLY A 236 -11.66 3.44 2.87
N PHE A 237 -12.78 4.03 2.47
CA PHE A 237 -13.09 4.31 1.07
C PHE A 237 -12.75 5.76 0.74
N ALA A 238 -11.98 5.97 -0.31
CA ALA A 238 -11.80 7.31 -0.84
C ALA A 238 -13.12 7.78 -1.48
N ARG A 239 -13.61 8.95 -1.09
CA ARG A 239 -14.83 9.52 -1.66
C ARG A 239 -14.64 9.81 -3.15
N GLY A 240 -15.48 9.23 -3.99
CA GLY A 240 -15.33 9.27 -5.46
C GLY A 240 -14.49 8.11 -6.02
N GLY A 241 -14.20 7.09 -5.19
CA GLY A 241 -13.40 5.90 -5.53
C GLY A 241 -11.91 6.14 -5.38
N MET A 242 -11.11 5.09 -5.62
CA MET A 242 -9.66 5.14 -5.42
C MET A 242 -8.94 6.13 -6.35
N GLY A 243 -9.55 6.47 -7.49
CA GLY A 243 -9.05 7.54 -8.36
C GLY A 243 -8.94 8.90 -7.67
N ALA A 244 -9.71 9.15 -6.60
CA ALA A 244 -9.59 10.38 -5.82
C ALA A 244 -8.22 10.51 -5.13
N VAL A 245 -7.59 9.39 -4.75
CA VAL A 245 -6.21 9.40 -4.21
C VAL A 245 -5.24 9.93 -5.26
N SER A 246 -5.26 9.34 -6.46
CA SER A 246 -4.35 9.74 -7.55
C SER A 246 -4.62 11.15 -8.04
N ASN A 247 -5.90 11.55 -8.12
CA ASN A 247 -6.28 12.90 -8.53
C ASN A 247 -5.83 13.96 -7.51
N SER A 248 -5.92 13.68 -6.21
CA SER A 248 -5.42 14.58 -5.17
C SER A 248 -3.91 14.71 -5.20
N LEU A 249 -3.19 13.60 -5.43
CA LEU A 249 -1.73 13.61 -5.63
C LEU A 249 -1.33 14.42 -6.85
N ALA A 250 -2.03 14.24 -7.99
CA ALA A 250 -1.78 15.02 -9.20
C ALA A 250 -2.07 16.52 -9.00
N SER A 251 -3.17 16.85 -8.35
CA SER A 251 -3.51 18.25 -8.01
C SER A 251 -2.46 18.89 -7.09
N SER A 252 -2.01 18.16 -6.07
CA SER A 252 -0.91 18.59 -5.20
C SER A 252 0.38 18.81 -5.99
N PHE A 253 0.78 17.85 -6.82
CA PHE A 253 1.96 17.95 -7.69
C PHE A 253 1.91 19.18 -8.58
N GLN A 254 0.77 19.42 -9.25
CA GLN A 254 0.57 20.59 -10.11
C GLN A 254 0.59 21.90 -9.33
N SER A 255 0.12 21.93 -8.09
CA SER A 255 0.18 23.12 -7.23
C SER A 255 1.62 23.53 -6.87
N PHE A 256 2.57 22.59 -6.93
CA PHE A 256 4.01 22.85 -6.78
C PHE A 256 4.70 23.17 -8.13
N GLY A 257 3.95 23.37 -9.22
CA GLY A 257 4.48 23.70 -10.54
C GLY A 257 4.79 22.50 -11.44
N GLY A 258 4.50 21.29 -10.99
CA GLY A 258 4.72 20.08 -11.76
C GLY A 258 3.79 19.94 -12.98
N LYS A 259 4.26 19.25 -14.00
CA LYS A 259 3.54 19.05 -15.27
C LYS A 259 3.27 17.58 -15.53
N ILE A 260 2.08 17.27 -16.06
CA ILE A 260 1.68 15.91 -16.45
C ILE A 260 1.36 15.93 -17.95
N GLN A 261 2.06 15.07 -18.69
CA GLN A 261 1.80 14.82 -20.11
C GLN A 261 1.19 13.42 -20.25
N ARG A 262 -0.07 13.37 -20.67
CA ARG A 262 -0.79 12.12 -20.98
C ARG A 262 -0.63 11.78 -22.45
N ASN A 263 -1.03 10.56 -22.84
CA ASN A 263 -0.83 10.02 -24.19
C ASN A 263 0.66 10.12 -24.63
N ALA A 264 1.57 9.94 -23.68
CA ALA A 264 3.02 10.07 -23.82
C ALA A 264 3.67 8.73 -23.41
N GLU A 265 3.51 7.72 -24.25
CA GLU A 265 4.09 6.41 -24.04
C GLU A 265 5.59 6.50 -24.25
N VAL A 266 6.35 6.07 -23.24
CA VAL A 266 7.82 6.00 -23.30
C VAL A 266 8.22 4.70 -23.97
N ASP A 267 8.96 4.79 -25.06
CA ASP A 267 9.57 3.66 -25.77
C ASP A 267 10.88 3.25 -25.12
N GLN A 268 11.74 4.24 -24.83
CA GLN A 268 13.04 3.96 -24.22
C GLN A 268 13.58 5.12 -23.37
N ILE A 269 14.50 4.78 -22.47
CA ILE A 269 15.30 5.77 -21.72
C ILE A 269 16.53 6.12 -22.56
N ILE A 270 16.71 7.41 -22.83
CA ILE A 270 17.90 7.92 -23.54
C ILE A 270 19.10 7.87 -22.58
N VAL A 271 20.11 7.10 -22.95
CA VAL A 271 21.36 7.00 -22.21
C VAL A 271 22.50 7.69 -22.97
N LYS A 272 23.18 8.64 -22.32
CA LYS A 272 24.36 9.35 -22.87
C LYS A 272 25.53 9.20 -21.88
N ASN A 273 26.62 8.69 -22.35
CA ASN A 273 27.86 8.50 -21.55
C ASN A 273 27.59 7.69 -20.25
N GLY A 274 26.77 6.62 -20.33
CA GLY A 274 26.42 5.76 -19.21
C GLY A 274 25.43 6.35 -18.18
N LYS A 275 24.79 7.49 -18.49
CA LYS A 275 23.81 8.17 -17.63
C LYS A 275 22.49 8.36 -18.35
N ALA A 276 21.38 8.15 -17.65
CA ALA A 276 20.06 8.53 -18.15
C ALA A 276 20.01 10.05 -18.38
N ALA A 277 19.60 10.45 -19.56
CA ALA A 277 19.57 11.85 -20.01
C ALA A 277 18.18 12.33 -20.40
N GLY A 278 17.21 11.43 -20.48
CA GLY A 278 15.83 11.72 -20.88
C GLY A 278 15.09 10.47 -21.32
N VAL A 279 13.98 10.67 -21.99
CA VAL A 279 13.12 9.61 -22.57
C VAL A 279 12.82 9.91 -24.02
N ALA A 280 12.70 8.85 -24.84
CA ALA A 280 12.10 8.90 -26.15
C ALA A 280 10.69 8.34 -26.08
N LEU A 281 9.75 9.04 -26.65
CA LEU A 281 8.35 8.64 -26.73
C LEU A 281 8.10 7.79 -27.99
N SER A 282 7.07 6.96 -27.96
CA SER A 282 6.67 6.12 -29.10
C SER A 282 6.30 6.91 -30.37
N ASN A 283 5.99 8.20 -30.24
CA ASN A 283 5.72 9.10 -31.38
C ASN A 283 7.01 9.73 -31.97
N GLY A 284 8.18 9.40 -31.42
CA GLY A 284 9.49 9.91 -31.86
C GLY A 284 9.96 11.19 -31.15
N ASP A 285 9.16 11.78 -30.27
CA ASP A 285 9.58 12.93 -29.50
C ASP A 285 10.62 12.54 -28.44
N GLU A 286 11.64 13.38 -28.24
CA GLU A 286 12.64 13.23 -27.18
C GLU A 286 12.46 14.32 -26.11
N ILE A 287 12.42 13.92 -24.86
CA ILE A 287 12.34 14.82 -23.71
C ILE A 287 13.54 14.59 -22.81
N TYR A 288 14.27 15.66 -22.49
CA TYR A 288 15.52 15.59 -21.74
C TYR A 288 15.35 16.01 -20.28
N ALA A 289 16.08 15.33 -19.38
CA ALA A 289 16.15 15.66 -17.96
C ALA A 289 17.52 15.34 -17.35
N ASN A 290 17.79 15.90 -16.16
CA ASN A 290 18.96 15.56 -15.38
C ASN A 290 18.81 14.18 -14.68
N THR A 291 17.57 13.81 -14.35
CA THR A 291 17.23 12.55 -13.69
C THR A 291 16.00 11.92 -14.35
N VAL A 292 16.02 10.61 -14.50
CA VAL A 292 14.85 9.83 -14.94
C VAL A 292 14.48 8.86 -13.83
N VAL A 293 13.22 8.92 -13.41
CA VAL A 293 12.63 8.04 -12.41
C VAL A 293 11.60 7.14 -13.10
N SER A 294 11.75 5.84 -13.02
CA SER A 294 10.77 4.90 -13.55
C SER A 294 9.85 4.42 -12.40
N ASN A 295 8.54 4.58 -12.61
CA ASN A 295 7.50 3.99 -11.77
C ASN A 295 6.76 2.88 -12.54
N LEU A 296 7.41 2.28 -13.50
CA LEU A 296 6.89 1.12 -14.22
C LEU A 296 7.16 -0.14 -13.42
N ASP A 297 6.31 -1.13 -13.63
CA ASP A 297 6.54 -2.49 -13.14
C ASP A 297 7.72 -3.11 -13.90
N PRO A 298 8.68 -3.76 -13.22
CA PRO A 298 9.88 -4.34 -13.84
C PRO A 298 9.59 -5.44 -14.86
#